data_a47b1c3c42ab0fc618c2d4dc6c61b177
#
_entry.id   a47b1c3c42ab0fc618c2d4dc6c61b177
#
_cell.length_a   1.000
_cell.length_b   1.000
_cell.length_c   1.000
_cell.angle_alpha   90.00
_cell.angle_beta   90.00
_cell.angle_gamma   90.00
#
_symmetry.space_group_name_H-M   'P 1'
#
loop_
_entity.id
_entity.type
_entity.pdbx_description
1 polymer ?
#
loop_
_entity_poly.entity_id
_entity_poly.type
_entity_poly.pdbx_seq_one_letter_code
_entity_poly.pdbx_strand_id
1 'polypeptide(L)'
;MRRILIHSPVFDSFWKSITPLDKKNDVINAYEIGMTEKFREAGFRVGAIYDSADGSIKPNLSFLEIAPHLNWRNIRHSYRVIKKTRRRINNPSELAPIRLVQLGVPFLKVNAFVVNHYGLDLDFIRNELEEMAYRQEIDYDLSLIDAHLMRVARGCS
;
A
#
# COMPACT_ATOMS: atom_id res chain seq x y z
N MET A 1 -4.91 -15.06 -19.99
CA MET A 1 -3.71 -15.39 -19.18
C MET A 1 -4.06 -15.75 -17.73
N ARG A 2 -4.84 -14.92 -17.00
CA ARG A 2 -5.26 -15.23 -15.61
C ARG A 2 -6.04 -16.56 -15.45
N ARG A 3 -6.88 -16.91 -16.41
CA ARG A 3 -7.65 -18.18 -16.40
C ARG A 3 -6.75 -19.43 -16.42
N ILE A 4 -5.59 -19.39 -17.07
CA ILE A 4 -4.68 -20.53 -17.17
C ILE A 4 -4.06 -20.84 -15.79
N LEU A 5 -3.70 -19.83 -15.02
CA LEU A 5 -3.12 -20.02 -13.68
C LEU A 5 -4.12 -20.64 -12.71
N ILE A 6 -5.32 -20.06 -12.58
CA ILE A 6 -6.33 -20.52 -11.60
C ILE A 6 -6.89 -21.91 -11.88
N HIS A 7 -6.74 -22.41 -13.10
CA HIS A 7 -7.12 -23.77 -13.49
C HIS A 7 -5.92 -24.73 -13.52
N SER A 8 -4.74 -24.28 -13.04
CA SER A 8 -3.57 -25.13 -13.03
C SER A 8 -3.50 -26.00 -11.77
N PRO A 9 -2.96 -27.22 -11.87
CA PRO A 9 -2.77 -28.10 -10.71
C PRO A 9 -1.88 -27.46 -9.61
N VAL A 10 -0.92 -26.61 -10.00
CA VAL A 10 -0.04 -25.92 -9.04
C VAL A 10 -0.81 -24.90 -8.22
N PHE A 11 -1.77 -24.20 -8.81
CA PHE A 11 -2.65 -23.26 -8.09
C PHE A 11 -3.49 -24.01 -7.05
N ASP A 12 -4.17 -25.07 -7.48
CA ASP A 12 -5.02 -25.91 -6.61
C ASP A 12 -4.18 -26.54 -5.47
N SER A 13 -3.02 -27.09 -5.79
CA SER A 13 -2.08 -27.65 -4.81
C SER A 13 -1.59 -26.61 -3.80
N PHE A 14 -1.29 -25.39 -4.26
CA PHE A 14 -0.85 -24.32 -3.37
C PHE A 14 -1.95 -23.97 -2.36
N TRP A 15 -3.18 -23.76 -2.82
CA TRP A 15 -4.28 -23.38 -1.93
C TRP A 15 -4.66 -24.49 -0.94
N LYS A 16 -4.57 -25.77 -1.35
CA LYS A 16 -4.79 -26.92 -0.45
C LYS A 16 -3.66 -27.06 0.60
N SER A 17 -2.49 -26.51 0.35
CA SER A 17 -1.35 -26.57 1.30
C SER A 17 -1.38 -25.45 2.36
N ILE A 18 -2.32 -24.50 2.30
CA ILE A 18 -2.37 -23.41 3.27
C ILE A 18 -2.86 -23.92 4.62
N THR A 19 -2.07 -23.65 5.65
CA THR A 19 -2.38 -23.91 7.04
C THR A 19 -2.22 -22.64 7.87
N PRO A 20 -2.96 -22.47 8.98
CA PRO A 20 -2.76 -21.36 9.89
C PRO A 20 -1.33 -21.30 10.42
N LEU A 21 -0.73 -20.10 10.44
CA LEU A 21 0.60 -19.85 10.98
C LEU A 21 0.50 -18.70 12.00
N ASP A 22 1.17 -18.87 13.16
CA ASP A 22 1.06 -17.92 14.27
C ASP A 22 1.83 -16.62 14.02
N LYS A 23 2.93 -16.69 13.27
CA LYS A 23 3.79 -15.52 13.07
C LYS A 23 3.56 -14.90 11.71
N LYS A 24 3.35 -13.57 11.70
CA LYS A 24 3.16 -12.79 10.48
C LYS A 24 4.26 -13.01 9.44
N ASN A 25 5.52 -13.06 9.86
CA ASN A 25 6.63 -13.26 8.93
C ASN A 25 6.60 -14.64 8.27
N ASP A 26 6.15 -15.66 8.98
CA ASP A 26 6.02 -17.02 8.42
C ASP A 26 4.90 -17.05 7.37
N VAL A 27 3.79 -16.34 7.61
CA VAL A 27 2.70 -16.15 6.63
C VAL A 27 3.22 -15.45 5.37
N ILE A 28 3.98 -14.36 5.52
CA ILE A 28 4.56 -13.62 4.39
C ILE A 28 5.49 -14.53 3.59
N ASN A 29 6.43 -15.21 4.26
CA ASN A 29 7.41 -16.06 3.59
C ASN A 29 6.77 -17.28 2.92
N ALA A 30 5.86 -17.97 3.61
CA ALA A 30 5.25 -19.19 3.09
C ALA A 30 4.21 -18.91 1.99
N TYR A 31 3.41 -17.84 2.13
CA TYR A 31 2.23 -17.66 1.29
C TYR A 31 2.31 -16.46 0.35
N GLU A 32 2.93 -15.35 0.73
CA GLU A 32 3.08 -14.21 -0.19
C GLU A 32 4.29 -14.41 -1.12
N ILE A 33 5.46 -14.66 -0.54
CA ILE A 33 6.70 -14.89 -1.31
C ILE A 33 6.68 -16.29 -1.93
N GLY A 34 6.37 -17.32 -1.13
CA GLY A 34 6.38 -18.72 -1.55
C GLY A 34 5.38 -19.02 -2.68
N MET A 35 4.24 -18.36 -2.73
CA MET A 35 3.31 -18.45 -3.85
C MET A 35 3.96 -17.99 -5.16
N THR A 36 4.64 -16.87 -5.12
CA THR A 36 5.34 -16.32 -6.29
C THR A 36 6.42 -17.27 -6.79
N GLU A 37 7.19 -17.85 -5.87
CA GLU A 37 8.26 -18.81 -6.19
C GLU A 37 7.70 -20.08 -6.82
N LYS A 38 6.69 -20.70 -6.19
CA LYS A 38 6.05 -21.93 -6.72
C LYS A 38 5.46 -21.72 -8.12
N PHE A 39 4.85 -20.58 -8.38
CA PHE A 39 4.28 -20.30 -9.71
C PHE A 39 5.38 -20.07 -10.75
N ARG A 40 6.49 -19.43 -10.37
CA ARG A 40 7.65 -19.26 -11.24
C ARG A 40 8.32 -20.60 -11.56
N GLU A 41 8.51 -21.47 -10.58
CA GLU A 41 9.04 -22.84 -10.75
C GLU A 41 8.15 -23.68 -11.67
N ALA A 42 6.82 -23.49 -11.61
CA ALA A 42 5.89 -24.13 -12.52
C ALA A 42 5.82 -23.50 -13.92
N GLY A 43 6.73 -22.57 -14.25
CA GLY A 43 6.86 -21.95 -15.56
C GLY A 43 5.94 -20.77 -15.83
N PHE A 44 5.21 -20.26 -14.83
CA PHE A 44 4.41 -19.05 -14.98
C PHE A 44 5.30 -17.81 -14.92
N ARG A 45 5.03 -16.85 -15.79
CA ARG A 45 5.64 -15.54 -15.69
C ARG A 45 4.98 -14.75 -14.57
N VAL A 46 5.80 -14.35 -13.59
CA VAL A 46 5.39 -13.58 -12.43
C VAL A 46 6.01 -12.20 -12.51
N GLY A 47 5.26 -11.18 -12.19
CA GLY A 47 5.73 -9.79 -12.16
C GLY A 47 4.86 -8.94 -11.26
N ALA A 48 5.37 -7.81 -10.84
CA ALA A 48 4.60 -6.78 -10.16
C ALA A 48 3.81 -5.96 -11.19
N ILE A 49 2.60 -5.55 -10.84
CA ILE A 49 1.82 -4.59 -11.64
C ILE A 49 2.51 -3.22 -11.56
N TYR A 50 3.05 -2.90 -10.39
CA TYR A 50 3.80 -1.68 -10.11
C TYR A 50 5.11 -2.06 -9.47
N ASP A 51 6.22 -1.72 -10.14
CA ASP A 51 7.57 -1.99 -9.65
C ASP A 51 8.17 -0.69 -9.11
N SER A 52 8.60 -0.72 -7.85
CA SER A 52 9.32 0.41 -7.25
C SER A 52 10.70 0.62 -7.88
N ALA A 53 11.25 -0.39 -8.55
CA ALA A 53 12.55 -0.32 -9.22
C ALA A 53 12.51 0.47 -10.54
N ASP A 54 11.35 0.62 -11.17
CA ASP A 54 11.19 1.41 -12.40
C ASP A 54 11.20 2.94 -12.16
N GLY A 55 11.32 3.37 -10.89
CA GLY A 55 11.33 4.76 -10.48
C GLY A 55 9.96 5.44 -10.41
N SER A 56 8.87 4.71 -10.70
CA SER A 56 7.50 5.23 -10.61
C SER A 56 7.10 5.52 -9.16
N ILE A 57 7.66 4.75 -8.22
CA ILE A 57 7.54 5.00 -6.79
C ILE A 57 8.94 5.12 -6.20
N LYS A 58 9.39 6.33 -5.95
CA LYS A 58 10.68 6.56 -5.32
C LYS A 58 10.68 6.02 -3.88
N PRO A 59 11.73 5.29 -3.46
CA PRO A 59 11.85 4.80 -2.08
C PRO A 59 11.98 5.94 -1.05
N ASN A 60 12.32 7.14 -1.52
CA ASN A 60 12.33 8.37 -0.72
C ASN A 60 11.48 9.42 -1.44
N LEU A 61 10.54 10.03 -0.73
CA LEU A 61 9.80 11.17 -1.25
C LEU A 61 10.75 12.34 -1.52
N SER A 62 10.55 13.02 -2.63
CA SER A 62 11.20 14.31 -2.88
C SER A 62 10.72 15.36 -1.87
N PHE A 63 11.45 16.46 -1.76
CA PHE A 63 11.02 17.57 -0.88
C PHE A 63 9.63 18.11 -1.28
N LEU A 64 9.34 18.15 -2.58
CA LEU A 64 8.03 18.62 -3.09
C LEU A 64 6.89 17.71 -2.64
N GLU A 65 7.12 16.41 -2.57
CA GLU A 65 6.13 15.43 -2.09
C GLU A 65 5.97 15.45 -0.56
N ILE A 66 7.01 15.85 0.18
CA ILE A 66 6.99 15.96 1.64
C ILE A 66 6.43 17.30 2.10
N ALA A 67 6.69 18.36 1.36
CA ALA A 67 6.37 19.75 1.76
C ALA A 67 4.91 19.94 2.19
N PRO A 68 3.89 19.37 1.52
CA PRO A 68 2.49 19.49 1.94
C PRO A 68 2.21 18.90 3.32
N HIS A 69 2.99 17.92 3.74
CA HIS A 69 2.83 17.26 5.05
C HIS A 69 3.60 17.94 6.18
N LEU A 70 4.35 19.03 5.88
CA LEU A 70 5.12 19.75 6.89
C LEU A 70 4.25 20.80 7.58
N ASN A 71 4.15 20.69 8.88
CA ASN A 71 3.49 21.71 9.70
C ASN A 71 4.54 22.71 10.21
N TRP A 72 4.63 23.86 9.56
CA TRP A 72 5.61 24.91 9.90
C TRP A 72 5.39 25.54 11.28
N ARG A 73 4.19 25.40 11.84
CA ARG A 73 3.89 25.81 13.23
C ARG A 73 4.36 24.76 14.24
N ASN A 74 4.61 23.53 13.81
CA ASN A 74 5.07 22.44 14.64
C ASN A 74 6.36 21.82 14.07
N ILE A 75 7.49 22.47 14.38
CA ILE A 75 8.82 22.05 13.92
C ILE A 75 9.16 20.61 14.32
N ARG A 76 8.71 20.16 15.51
CA ARG A 76 8.93 18.78 15.97
C ARG A 76 8.19 17.76 15.09
N HIS A 77 6.98 18.08 14.67
CA HIS A 77 6.22 17.25 13.74
C HIS A 77 6.94 17.17 12.39
N SER A 78 7.27 18.32 11.80
CA SER A 78 7.99 18.40 10.52
C SER A 78 9.31 17.62 10.54
N TYR A 79 10.09 17.76 11.62
CA TYR A 79 11.31 16.97 11.80
C TYR A 79 11.06 15.46 11.83
N ARG A 80 10.00 15.00 12.50
CA ARG A 80 9.62 13.58 12.52
C ARG A 80 9.23 13.07 11.13
N VAL A 81 8.44 13.81 10.37
CA VAL A 81 8.08 13.48 8.99
C VAL A 81 9.35 13.33 8.15
N ILE A 82 10.22 14.35 8.12
CA ILE A 82 11.47 14.30 7.36
C ILE A 82 12.35 13.13 7.77
N LYS A 83 12.53 12.91 9.08
CA LYS A 83 13.36 11.81 9.59
C LYS A 83 12.82 10.44 9.21
N LYS A 84 11.49 10.26 9.24
CA LYS A 84 10.86 8.99 8.90
C LYS A 84 10.88 8.72 7.40
N THR A 85 10.64 9.74 6.58
CA THR A 85 10.61 9.61 5.11
C THR A 85 11.99 9.43 4.48
N ARG A 86 13.07 9.87 5.17
CA ARG A 86 14.47 9.67 4.72
C ARG A 86 15.05 8.29 5.05
N ARG A 87 14.32 7.41 5.70
CA ARG A 87 14.81 6.04 5.96
C ARG A 87 14.92 5.26 4.66
N ARG A 88 15.97 4.44 4.52
CA ARG A 88 16.26 3.68 3.30
C ARG A 88 15.20 2.63 2.95
N ILE A 89 14.46 2.13 3.94
CA ILE A 89 13.41 1.13 3.74
C ILE A 89 12.11 1.79 4.18
N ASN A 90 11.39 2.30 3.20
CA ASN A 90 10.06 2.86 3.38
C ASN A 90 9.04 1.91 2.77
N ASN A 91 7.85 1.85 3.37
CA ASN A 91 6.74 1.14 2.79
C ASN A 91 6.00 2.07 1.83
N PRO A 92 6.12 1.91 0.51
CA PRO A 92 5.48 2.82 -0.45
C PRO A 92 3.96 2.90 -0.27
N SER A 93 3.33 1.80 0.15
CA SER A 93 1.88 1.74 0.35
C SER A 93 1.38 2.55 1.54
N GLU A 94 2.27 2.99 2.43
CA GLU A 94 1.94 3.90 3.53
C GLU A 94 2.49 5.31 3.29
N LEU A 95 3.56 5.42 2.50
CA LEU A 95 4.28 6.67 2.31
C LEU A 95 3.71 7.52 1.17
N ALA A 96 3.23 6.88 0.10
CA ALA A 96 2.81 7.54 -1.12
C ALA A 96 1.40 7.09 -1.57
N PRO A 97 0.35 7.23 -0.72
CA PRO A 97 -0.99 6.75 -1.06
C PRO A 97 -1.55 7.43 -2.32
N ILE A 98 -1.38 8.74 -2.46
CA ILE A 98 -1.84 9.50 -3.64
C ILE A 98 -1.16 8.95 -4.90
N ARG A 99 0.17 8.77 -4.87
CA ARG A 99 0.91 8.28 -6.02
C ARG A 99 0.50 6.88 -6.44
N LEU A 100 0.20 6.00 -5.49
CA LEU A 100 -0.28 4.65 -5.79
C LEU A 100 -1.63 4.69 -6.50
N VAL A 101 -2.56 5.52 -6.04
CA VAL A 101 -3.86 5.68 -6.69
C VAL A 101 -3.71 6.26 -8.10
N GLN A 102 -2.84 7.25 -8.30
CA GLN A 102 -2.50 7.79 -9.63
C GLN A 102 -1.95 6.72 -10.59
N LEU A 103 -1.23 5.74 -10.07
CA LEU A 103 -0.74 4.59 -10.82
C LEU A 103 -1.80 3.51 -11.05
N GLY A 104 -3.04 3.71 -10.57
CA GLY A 104 -4.15 2.79 -10.73
C GLY A 104 -4.18 1.64 -9.72
N VAL A 105 -3.50 1.76 -8.57
CA VAL A 105 -3.62 0.77 -7.47
C VAL A 105 -5.02 0.88 -6.88
N PRO A 106 -5.82 -0.20 -6.89
CA PRO A 106 -7.25 -0.12 -6.56
C PRO A 106 -7.54 -0.17 -5.05
N PHE A 107 -6.53 -0.02 -4.21
CA PHE A 107 -6.71 -0.06 -2.75
C PHE A 107 -5.67 0.80 -2.03
N LEU A 108 -6.07 1.32 -0.88
CA LEU A 108 -5.23 2.09 0.02
C LEU A 108 -4.97 1.28 1.29
N LYS A 109 -3.77 1.38 1.82
CA LYS A 109 -3.40 0.66 3.04
C LYS A 109 -3.99 1.37 4.26
N VAL A 110 -4.80 0.65 5.03
CA VAL A 110 -5.46 1.16 6.24
C VAL A 110 -4.48 1.79 7.23
N ASN A 111 -3.30 1.20 7.41
CA ASN A 111 -2.28 1.72 8.31
C ASN A 111 -1.80 3.13 7.94
N ALA A 112 -1.89 3.53 6.68
CA ALA A 112 -1.55 4.89 6.27
C ALA A 112 -2.47 5.92 6.96
N PHE A 113 -3.72 5.57 7.21
CA PHE A 113 -4.74 6.45 7.79
C PHE A 113 -4.89 6.26 9.30
N VAL A 114 -4.90 5.03 9.81
CA VAL A 114 -5.15 4.73 11.23
C VAL A 114 -3.90 4.93 12.07
N VAL A 115 -2.78 4.38 11.66
CA VAL A 115 -1.53 4.43 12.43
C VAL A 115 -0.68 5.64 12.03
N ASN A 116 -0.71 5.98 10.75
CA ASN A 116 0.03 7.10 10.16
C ASN A 116 1.50 7.15 10.63
N HIS A 117 2.22 6.06 10.41
CA HIS A 117 3.60 5.90 10.87
C HIS A 117 4.54 7.03 10.42
N TYR A 118 4.26 7.61 9.25
CA TYR A 118 5.08 8.67 8.66
C TYR A 118 4.63 10.08 9.09
N GLY A 119 3.46 10.21 9.72
CA GLY A 119 2.91 11.49 10.15
C GLY A 119 2.50 12.36 8.96
N LEU A 120 1.97 11.75 7.91
CA LEU A 120 1.45 12.46 6.74
C LEU A 120 0.21 13.27 7.12
N ASP A 121 -0.01 14.36 6.40
CA ASP A 121 -1.22 15.16 6.53
C ASP A 121 -2.38 14.40 5.88
N LEU A 122 -3.27 13.85 6.71
CA LEU A 122 -4.38 13.03 6.24
C LEU A 122 -5.48 13.86 5.59
N ASP A 123 -5.67 15.10 6.02
CA ASP A 123 -6.65 16.02 5.42
C ASP A 123 -6.18 16.41 4.00
N PHE A 124 -4.89 16.69 3.85
CA PHE A 124 -4.30 16.92 2.53
C PHE A 124 -4.48 15.71 1.61
N ILE A 125 -4.15 14.49 2.08
CA ILE A 125 -4.30 13.26 1.27
C ILE A 125 -5.76 13.09 0.86
N ARG A 126 -6.70 13.30 1.77
CA ARG A 126 -8.12 13.15 1.50
C ARG A 126 -8.59 14.14 0.45
N ASN A 127 -8.27 15.42 0.62
CA ASN A 127 -8.65 16.48 -0.32
C ASN A 127 -8.10 16.20 -1.73
N GLU A 128 -6.85 15.78 -1.86
CA GLU A 128 -6.25 15.39 -3.14
C GLU A 128 -6.99 14.21 -3.80
N LEU A 129 -7.34 13.19 -3.04
CA LEU A 129 -8.08 12.05 -3.56
C LEU A 129 -9.51 12.43 -3.98
N GLU A 130 -10.19 13.31 -3.23
CA GLU A 130 -11.50 13.84 -3.57
C GLU A 130 -11.44 14.68 -4.87
N GLU A 131 -10.40 15.50 -5.02
CA GLU A 131 -10.21 16.31 -6.21
C GLU A 131 -9.92 15.44 -7.45
N MET A 132 -9.09 14.39 -7.31
CA MET A 132 -8.83 13.42 -8.37
C MET A 132 -10.10 12.65 -8.77
N ALA A 133 -10.93 12.24 -7.81
CA ALA A 133 -12.21 11.60 -8.08
C ALA A 133 -13.18 12.54 -8.81
N TYR A 134 -13.25 13.81 -8.38
CA TYR A 134 -14.06 14.85 -9.03
C TYR A 134 -13.62 15.09 -10.48
N ARG A 135 -12.32 15.08 -10.76
CA ARG A 135 -11.77 15.20 -12.12
C ARG A 135 -11.90 13.93 -12.95
N GLN A 136 -12.45 12.88 -12.39
CA GLN A 136 -12.55 11.55 -13.02
C GLN A 136 -11.18 10.94 -13.40
N GLU A 137 -10.13 11.36 -12.71
CA GLU A 137 -8.78 10.78 -12.88
C GLU A 137 -8.65 9.42 -12.22
N ILE A 138 -9.52 9.14 -11.25
CA ILE A 138 -9.59 7.86 -10.53
C ILE A 138 -11.03 7.40 -10.41
N ASP A 139 -11.21 6.08 -10.53
CA ASP A 139 -12.47 5.39 -10.22
C ASP A 139 -12.35 4.75 -8.82
N TYR A 140 -12.44 5.58 -7.79
CA TYR A 140 -12.26 5.15 -6.41
C TYR A 140 -13.40 5.66 -5.53
N ASP A 141 -14.13 4.73 -4.89
CA ASP A 141 -15.19 5.10 -3.94
C ASP A 141 -14.58 5.48 -2.57
N LEU A 142 -14.38 6.77 -2.37
CA LEU A 142 -13.80 7.32 -1.14
C LEU A 142 -14.67 7.08 0.10
N SER A 143 -15.99 6.86 -0.08
CA SER A 143 -16.90 6.55 1.03
C SER A 143 -16.53 5.25 1.74
N LEU A 144 -15.88 4.31 1.03
CA LEU A 144 -15.38 3.07 1.60
C LEU A 144 -14.26 3.29 2.61
N ILE A 145 -13.45 4.32 2.43
CA ILE A 145 -12.40 4.70 3.40
C ILE A 145 -13.06 5.13 4.70
N ASP A 146 -14.03 6.04 4.63
CA ASP A 146 -14.74 6.55 5.81
C ASP A 146 -15.48 5.44 6.55
N ALA A 147 -16.22 4.61 5.82
CA ALA A 147 -16.93 3.48 6.39
C ALA A 147 -15.97 2.49 7.09
N HIS A 148 -14.78 2.30 6.53
CA HIS A 148 -13.77 1.43 7.14
C HIS A 148 -13.15 2.07 8.40
N LEU A 149 -12.76 3.34 8.33
CA LEU A 149 -12.18 4.07 9.46
C LEU A 149 -13.16 4.14 10.65
N MET A 150 -14.45 4.37 10.39
CA MET A 150 -15.49 4.33 11.42
C MET A 150 -15.62 2.95 12.07
N ARG A 151 -15.49 1.86 11.32
CA ARG A 151 -15.52 0.50 11.87
C ARG A 151 -14.32 0.23 12.77
N VAL A 152 -13.13 0.64 12.34
CA VAL A 152 -11.90 0.46 13.12
C VAL A 152 -11.97 1.28 14.42
N ALA A 153 -12.45 2.51 14.36
CA ALA A 153 -12.61 3.36 15.54
C ALA A 153 -13.59 2.76 16.57
N ARG A 154 -14.65 2.10 16.10
CA ARG A 154 -15.65 1.42 16.99
C ARG A 154 -15.15 0.09 17.55
N GLY A 155 -14.26 -0.60 16.87
CA GLY A 155 -13.70 -1.89 17.30
C GLY A 155 -12.53 -1.77 18.28
N CYS A 156 -12.04 -0.55 18.51
CA CYS A 156 -10.99 -0.25 19.51
C CYS A 156 -11.55 0.24 20.87
N SER A 157 -12.87 0.10 21.10
CA SER A 157 -13.54 0.45 22.35
C SER A 157 -13.88 -0.78 23.18
#